data_9060396c3858e4dbe50accf2e98743c7
#
_entry.id   9060396c3858e4dbe50accf2e98743c7
#
_cell.length_a   1.000
_cell.length_b   1.000
_cell.length_c   1.000
_cell.angle_alpha   90.00
_cell.angle_beta   90.00
_cell.angle_gamma   90.00
#
_symmetry.space_group_name_H-M   'P 1'
#
loop_
_entity.id
_entity.type
_entity.pdbx_description
1 polymer ?
#
loop_
_entity_poly.entity_id
_entity_poly.type
_entity_poly.pdbx_seq_one_letter_code
_entity_poly.pdbx_strand_id
1 'polypeptide(L)'
;PQGYTVGISKKNESTILKWRLDKKLCGPSMILAEIGTHAYHLLRYVTNLEVKEISAEVNSLSPELSVDDNAFMMLRMKNNARGSIWVSSAATGGENGLKIRVYGNKGAVEWLQDDPNNLKFTELNKPMKTVNLIRAT
;
A
#
# COMPACT_ATOMS: atom_id res chain seq x y z
N PRO A 1 2.61 1.95 -3.77
CA PRO A 1 2.21 2.04 -5.18
C PRO A 1 3.33 1.56 -6.08
N GLN A 2 2.95 1.04 -7.24
CA GLN A 2 3.85 0.51 -8.27
C GLN A 2 3.44 1.09 -9.63
N GLY A 3 4.36 1.15 -10.58
CA GLY A 3 4.12 1.80 -11.88
C GLY A 3 4.10 0.85 -13.07
N TYR A 4 3.74 -0.42 -12.90
CA TYR A 4 3.86 -1.41 -13.97
C TYR A 4 2.68 -1.48 -14.95
N THR A 5 1.53 -0.90 -14.63
CA THR A 5 0.36 -0.90 -15.53
C THR A 5 0.38 0.23 -16.54
N VAL A 6 1.11 1.31 -16.28
CA VAL A 6 1.24 2.44 -17.20
C VAL A 6 2.05 2.03 -18.44
N GLY A 7 1.47 2.23 -19.63
CA GLY A 7 2.11 1.87 -20.90
C GLY A 7 1.99 0.40 -21.29
N ILE A 8 1.27 -0.42 -20.52
CA ILE A 8 0.89 -1.74 -20.98
C ILE A 8 -0.13 -1.58 -22.11
N SER A 9 0.27 -1.98 -23.32
CA SER A 9 -0.65 -2.16 -24.44
C SER A 9 -0.92 -3.66 -24.64
N LYS A 10 -2.08 -3.97 -25.21
CA LYS A 10 -2.41 -5.37 -25.58
C LYS A 10 -1.36 -6.07 -26.45
N LYS A 11 -0.44 -5.31 -27.08
CA LYS A 11 0.65 -5.83 -27.90
C LYS A 11 1.89 -6.25 -27.09
N ASN A 12 2.07 -5.73 -25.86
CA ASN A 12 3.27 -5.92 -25.05
C ASN A 12 3.00 -6.72 -23.76
N GLU A 13 1.90 -7.47 -23.69
CA GLU A 13 1.59 -8.28 -22.52
C GLU A 13 2.63 -9.39 -22.35
N SER A 14 3.43 -9.27 -21.28
CA SER A 14 4.26 -10.40 -20.86
C SER A 14 3.33 -11.54 -20.42
N THR A 15 3.69 -12.77 -20.77
CA THR A 15 2.91 -13.97 -20.42
C THR A 15 2.64 -14.10 -18.91
N ILE A 16 3.53 -13.52 -18.09
CA ILE A 16 3.45 -13.54 -16.63
C ILE A 16 2.32 -12.66 -16.08
N LEU A 17 1.94 -11.60 -16.80
CA LEU A 17 0.92 -10.64 -16.35
C LEU A 17 -0.47 -10.94 -16.92
N LYS A 18 -0.60 -11.82 -17.90
CA LYS A 18 -1.88 -12.07 -18.60
C LYS A 18 -3.04 -12.37 -17.66
N TRP A 19 -2.84 -13.26 -16.70
CA TRP A 19 -3.91 -13.64 -15.76
C TRP A 19 -4.33 -12.49 -14.83
N ARG A 20 -3.39 -11.59 -14.47
CA ARG A 20 -3.67 -10.42 -13.64
C ARG A 20 -4.50 -9.38 -14.36
N LEU A 21 -4.30 -9.26 -15.67
CA LEU A 21 -4.98 -8.27 -16.51
C LEU A 21 -6.29 -8.80 -17.10
N ASP A 22 -6.59 -10.09 -16.91
CA ASP A 22 -7.85 -10.70 -17.31
C ASP A 22 -8.86 -10.65 -16.15
N LYS A 23 -9.93 -9.86 -16.32
CA LYS A 23 -11.00 -9.70 -15.34
C LYS A 23 -11.66 -11.02 -14.90
N LYS A 24 -11.60 -12.06 -15.74
CA LYS A 24 -12.16 -13.39 -15.41
C LYS A 24 -11.22 -14.22 -14.53
N LEU A 25 -9.92 -13.91 -14.54
CA LEU A 25 -8.89 -14.68 -13.86
C LEU A 25 -8.36 -13.98 -12.60
N CYS A 26 -8.32 -12.63 -12.57
CA CYS A 26 -7.78 -11.88 -11.45
C CYS A 26 -8.70 -11.80 -10.23
N GLY A 27 -9.94 -12.27 -10.35
CA GLY A 27 -10.94 -12.16 -9.28
C GLY A 27 -11.67 -10.81 -9.24
N PRO A 28 -12.32 -10.47 -8.13
CA PRO A 28 -13.20 -9.29 -8.05
C PRO A 28 -12.44 -7.96 -8.13
N SER A 29 -11.17 -7.92 -7.78
CA SER A 29 -10.30 -6.73 -7.84
C SER A 29 -8.85 -7.18 -7.99
N MET A 30 -8.19 -6.74 -9.04
CA MET A 30 -6.78 -7.02 -9.26
C MET A 30 -5.91 -6.30 -8.24
N ILE A 31 -6.10 -4.99 -8.09
CA ILE A 31 -5.22 -4.17 -7.25
C ILE A 31 -5.35 -4.49 -5.77
N LEU A 32 -6.56 -4.78 -5.29
CA LEU A 32 -6.77 -5.12 -3.89
C LEU A 32 -6.24 -6.51 -3.56
N ALA A 33 -6.41 -7.49 -4.44
CA ALA A 33 -5.92 -8.85 -4.23
C ALA A 33 -4.38 -8.89 -4.26
N GLU A 34 -3.74 -8.15 -5.16
CA GLU A 34 -2.29 -8.19 -5.34
C GLU A 34 -1.54 -7.28 -4.36
N ILE A 35 -1.89 -6.00 -4.28
CA ILE A 35 -1.15 -5.01 -3.47
C ILE A 35 -1.90 -4.68 -2.18
N GLY A 36 -3.23 -4.60 -2.23
CA GLY A 36 -4.06 -4.23 -1.09
C GLY A 36 -3.91 -5.17 0.10
N THR A 37 -3.79 -6.47 -0.16
CA THR A 37 -3.58 -7.50 0.88
C THR A 37 -2.29 -7.26 1.66
N HIS A 38 -1.19 -6.89 0.99
CA HIS A 38 0.08 -6.58 1.65
C HIS A 38 -0.02 -5.32 2.51
N ALA A 39 -0.63 -4.26 1.99
CA ALA A 39 -0.81 -3.01 2.73
C ALA A 39 -1.71 -3.20 3.95
N TYR A 40 -2.81 -3.92 3.81
CA TYR A 40 -3.72 -4.24 4.90
C TYR A 40 -3.06 -5.13 5.96
N HIS A 41 -2.32 -6.17 5.54
CA HIS A 41 -1.60 -7.06 6.45
C HIS A 41 -0.56 -6.29 7.26
N LEU A 42 0.24 -5.44 6.62
CA LEU A 42 1.22 -4.60 7.30
C LEU A 42 0.57 -3.67 8.33
N LEU A 43 -0.55 -3.02 7.96
CA LEU A 43 -1.32 -2.19 8.89
C LEU A 43 -1.75 -2.99 10.13
N ARG A 44 -2.37 -4.15 9.91
CA ARG A 44 -2.82 -5.03 11.00
C ARG A 44 -1.68 -5.50 11.89
N TYR A 45 -0.59 -5.94 11.26
CA TYR A 45 0.59 -6.46 11.97
C TYR A 45 1.24 -5.40 12.85
N VAL A 46 1.46 -4.20 12.32
CA VAL A 46 2.16 -3.12 13.05
C VAL A 46 1.28 -2.50 14.14
N THR A 47 -0.01 -2.30 13.85
CA THR A 47 -0.89 -1.55 14.76
C THR A 47 -1.69 -2.44 15.69
N ASN A 48 -1.87 -3.70 15.36
CA ASN A 48 -2.82 -4.63 16.00
C ASN A 48 -4.25 -4.08 16.04
N LEU A 49 -4.61 -3.16 15.14
CA LEU A 49 -5.94 -2.56 15.07
C LEU A 49 -6.81 -3.29 14.04
N GLU A 50 -8.09 -3.39 14.34
CA GLU A 50 -9.08 -3.95 13.44
C GLU A 50 -9.92 -2.86 12.80
N VAL A 51 -10.14 -3.00 11.49
CA VAL A 51 -11.02 -2.11 10.74
C VAL A 51 -12.47 -2.41 11.10
N LYS A 52 -13.25 -1.34 11.37
CA LYS A 52 -14.69 -1.38 11.63
C LYS A 52 -15.48 -1.02 10.37
N GLU A 53 -15.03 0.03 9.67
CA GLU A 53 -15.72 0.57 8.50
C GLU A 53 -14.70 0.99 7.45
N ILE A 54 -15.06 0.82 6.19
CA ILE A 54 -14.25 1.22 5.02
C ILE A 54 -15.15 2.04 4.08
N SER A 55 -14.59 3.15 3.58
CA SER A 55 -15.06 3.83 2.39
C SER A 55 -13.97 3.75 1.35
N ALA A 56 -14.28 3.29 0.15
CA ALA A 56 -13.27 3.05 -0.88
C ALA A 56 -13.74 3.56 -2.25
N GLU A 57 -12.78 4.06 -3.01
CA GLU A 57 -12.85 4.26 -4.45
C GLU A 57 -11.88 3.28 -5.10
N VAL A 58 -12.38 2.45 -6.02
CA VAL A 58 -11.60 1.48 -6.78
C VAL A 58 -11.85 1.74 -8.26
N ASN A 59 -10.81 2.01 -9.01
CA ASN A 59 -10.92 2.41 -10.40
C ASN A 59 -9.73 1.91 -11.24
N SER A 60 -9.85 2.08 -12.57
CA SER A 60 -8.75 1.94 -13.51
C SER A 60 -8.31 3.33 -13.98
N LEU A 61 -7.04 3.63 -13.78
CA LEU A 61 -6.39 4.84 -14.30
C LEU A 61 -5.77 4.60 -15.68
N SER A 62 -5.50 3.34 -16.01
CA SER A 62 -4.96 2.93 -17.30
C SER A 62 -6.11 2.64 -18.28
N PRO A 63 -6.33 3.48 -19.31
CA PRO A 63 -7.55 3.43 -20.14
C PRO A 63 -7.72 2.10 -20.90
N GLU A 64 -6.63 1.41 -21.16
CA GLU A 64 -6.63 0.16 -21.95
C GLU A 64 -6.88 -1.09 -21.11
N LEU A 65 -6.91 -0.97 -19.78
CA LEU A 65 -7.12 -2.10 -18.87
C LEU A 65 -8.61 -2.30 -18.57
N SER A 66 -9.01 -3.56 -18.52
CA SER A 66 -10.35 -3.97 -18.09
C SER A 66 -10.45 -4.27 -16.60
N VAL A 67 -9.32 -4.18 -15.88
CA VAL A 67 -9.18 -4.42 -14.45
C VAL A 67 -8.86 -3.13 -13.72
N ASP A 68 -9.14 -3.10 -12.44
CA ASP A 68 -8.75 -2.00 -11.57
C ASP A 68 -7.24 -2.01 -11.30
N ASP A 69 -6.63 -0.84 -11.31
CA ASP A 69 -5.21 -0.64 -11.07
C ASP A 69 -4.91 0.41 -9.98
N ASN A 70 -5.96 0.93 -9.36
CA ASN A 70 -5.86 1.95 -8.33
C ASN A 70 -7.00 1.84 -7.31
N ALA A 71 -6.70 2.03 -6.04
CA ALA A 71 -7.70 2.12 -4.99
C ALA A 71 -7.27 3.07 -3.87
N PHE A 72 -8.21 3.93 -3.45
CA PHE A 72 -8.11 4.76 -2.26
C PHE A 72 -9.11 4.26 -1.21
N MET A 73 -8.66 4.02 -0.01
CA MET A 73 -9.50 3.54 1.08
C MET A 73 -9.34 4.43 2.31
N MET A 74 -10.45 4.89 2.86
CA MET A 74 -10.53 5.51 4.18
C MET A 74 -11.01 4.48 5.19
N LEU A 75 -10.34 4.39 6.32
CA LEU A 75 -10.54 3.38 7.34
C LEU A 75 -10.98 4.01 8.66
N ARG A 76 -11.97 3.39 9.30
CA ARG A 76 -12.32 3.63 10.69
C ARG A 76 -12.04 2.36 11.48
N MET A 77 -11.19 2.45 12.49
CA MET A 77 -10.83 1.32 13.33
C MET A 77 -11.84 1.13 14.47
N LYS A 78 -11.90 -0.07 15.06
CA LYS A 78 -12.77 -0.36 16.20
C LYS A 78 -12.50 0.53 17.42
N ASN A 79 -11.27 0.97 17.63
CA ASN A 79 -10.87 1.90 18.70
C ASN A 79 -11.05 3.38 18.31
N ASN A 80 -11.78 3.68 17.24
CA ASN A 80 -11.99 5.01 16.68
C ASN A 80 -10.76 5.69 16.05
N ALA A 81 -9.63 5.02 15.91
CA ALA A 81 -8.53 5.54 15.10
C ALA A 81 -8.97 5.68 13.62
N ARG A 82 -8.29 6.55 12.90
CA ARG A 82 -8.51 6.77 11.46
C ARG A 82 -7.27 6.38 10.70
N GLY A 83 -7.47 5.84 9.52
CA GLY A 83 -6.39 5.50 8.62
C GLY A 83 -6.80 5.64 7.17
N SER A 84 -5.83 5.56 6.29
CA SER A 84 -6.05 5.45 4.86
C SER A 84 -5.06 4.45 4.27
N ILE A 85 -5.50 3.77 3.22
CA ILE A 85 -4.65 2.94 2.39
C ILE A 85 -4.81 3.44 0.97
N TRP A 86 -3.70 3.68 0.30
CA TRP A 86 -3.64 3.89 -1.14
C TRP A 86 -2.79 2.79 -1.75
N VAL A 87 -3.35 2.11 -2.74
CA VAL A 87 -2.66 1.12 -3.55
C VAL A 87 -2.86 1.45 -5.02
N SER A 88 -1.79 1.35 -5.79
CA SER A 88 -1.82 1.62 -7.21
C SER A 88 -0.72 0.86 -7.93
N SER A 89 -1.02 0.33 -9.09
CA SER A 89 -0.05 -0.19 -10.05
C SER A 89 0.19 0.77 -11.22
N ALA A 90 -0.50 1.91 -11.23
CA ALA A 90 -0.36 2.98 -12.23
C ALA A 90 0.55 4.14 -11.79
N ALA A 91 1.23 4.02 -10.64
CA ALA A 91 2.10 5.07 -10.11
C ALA A 91 3.48 5.03 -10.77
N THR A 92 3.64 5.73 -11.87
CA THR A 92 4.92 5.82 -12.61
C THR A 92 6.05 6.27 -11.68
N GLY A 93 7.18 5.56 -11.72
CA GLY A 93 8.34 5.80 -10.85
C GLY A 93 8.22 5.18 -9.45
N GLY A 94 7.07 4.62 -9.11
CA GLY A 94 6.92 3.78 -7.93
C GLY A 94 7.52 2.40 -8.18
N GLU A 95 8.42 1.97 -7.33
CA GLU A 95 8.91 0.58 -7.30
C GLU A 95 7.98 -0.25 -6.42
N ASN A 96 8.46 -1.01 -5.44
CA ASN A 96 7.56 -1.71 -4.52
C ASN A 96 6.84 -0.75 -3.56
N GLY A 97 7.53 0.27 -3.07
CA GLY A 97 6.98 1.43 -2.38
C GLY A 97 6.04 1.14 -1.21
N LEU A 98 6.09 -0.06 -0.61
CA LEU A 98 5.29 -0.38 0.56
C LEU A 98 5.79 0.46 1.73
N LYS A 99 4.89 1.27 2.29
CA LYS A 99 5.20 2.25 3.32
C LYS A 99 4.11 2.27 4.37
N ILE A 100 4.50 2.42 5.61
CA ILE A 100 3.57 2.65 6.70
C ILE A 100 4.01 3.86 7.53
N ARG A 101 3.04 4.67 7.90
CA ARG A 101 3.17 5.73 8.91
C ARG A 101 2.10 5.54 9.97
N VAL A 102 2.49 5.60 11.22
CA VAL A 102 1.56 5.53 12.36
C VAL A 102 1.80 6.74 13.25
N TYR A 103 0.73 7.47 13.53
CA TYR A 103 0.74 8.64 14.41
C TYR A 103 -0.09 8.33 15.64
N GLY A 104 0.52 8.39 16.80
CA GLY A 104 -0.11 8.20 18.09
C GLY A 104 0.06 9.41 19.02
N ASN A 105 -0.60 9.39 20.16
CA ASN A 105 -0.52 10.44 21.16
C ASN A 105 0.83 10.53 21.90
N LYS A 106 1.68 9.51 21.76
CA LYS A 106 3.02 9.47 22.36
C LYS A 106 4.14 9.67 21.35
N GLY A 107 3.83 9.60 20.06
CA GLY A 107 4.84 9.73 19.02
C GLY A 107 4.36 9.15 17.68
N ALA A 108 5.30 8.99 16.74
CA ALA A 108 5.05 8.50 15.41
C ALA A 108 6.16 7.56 14.96
N VAL A 109 5.82 6.66 14.03
CA VAL A 109 6.78 5.80 13.32
C VAL A 109 6.53 5.87 11.83
N GLU A 110 7.61 5.77 11.04
CA GLU A 110 7.55 5.58 9.60
C GLU A 110 8.53 4.50 9.20
N TRP A 111 8.07 3.56 8.39
CA TRP A 111 8.90 2.53 7.77
C TRP A 111 8.61 2.47 6.28
N LEU A 112 9.65 2.17 5.50
CA LEU A 112 9.62 2.06 4.05
C LEU A 112 10.33 0.77 3.63
N GLN A 113 9.70 -0.02 2.77
CA GLN A 113 10.26 -1.28 2.26
C GLN A 113 11.55 -1.08 1.47
N ASP A 114 11.68 0.03 0.75
CA ASP A 114 12.87 0.33 -0.06
C ASP A 114 14.09 0.70 0.81
N ASP A 115 13.87 0.98 2.10
CA ASP A 115 14.91 1.20 3.12
C ASP A 115 14.56 0.42 4.41
N PRO A 116 14.55 -0.92 4.35
CA PRO A 116 13.91 -1.77 5.36
C PRO A 116 14.63 -1.74 6.71
N ASN A 117 15.91 -1.41 6.72
CA ASN A 117 16.75 -1.41 7.93
C ASN A 117 16.64 -0.10 8.74
N ASN A 118 15.98 0.92 8.22
CA ASN A 118 15.83 2.20 8.86
C ASN A 118 14.38 2.45 9.28
N LEU A 119 14.17 2.66 10.58
CA LEU A 119 12.89 3.08 11.14
C LEU A 119 13.01 4.55 11.56
N LYS A 120 12.17 5.41 11.01
CA LYS A 120 12.02 6.77 11.52
C LYS A 120 11.06 6.76 12.71
N PHE A 121 11.51 7.33 13.80
CA PHE A 121 10.77 7.38 15.06
C PHE A 121 10.80 8.79 15.63
N THR A 122 9.64 9.24 16.13
CA THR A 122 9.50 10.55 16.78
C THR A 122 8.72 10.36 18.07
N GLU A 123 9.32 10.67 19.20
CA GLU A 123 8.59 10.83 20.46
C GLU A 123 7.90 12.20 20.49
N LEU A 124 6.78 12.29 21.20
CA LEU A 124 6.07 13.55 21.35
C LEU A 124 7.01 14.65 21.89
N ASN A 125 7.01 15.81 21.25
CA ASN A 125 7.86 16.97 21.56
C ASN A 125 9.38 16.74 21.41
N LYS A 126 9.81 15.69 20.71
CA LYS A 126 11.21 15.44 20.41
C LYS A 126 11.47 15.46 18.90
N PRO A 127 12.69 15.73 18.46
CA PRO A 127 13.05 15.63 17.05
C PRO A 127 12.97 14.19 16.56
N MET A 128 12.71 14.04 15.27
CA MET A 128 12.72 12.74 14.60
C MET A 128 14.12 12.11 14.64
N LYS A 129 14.17 10.82 14.94
CA LYS A 129 15.38 9.98 14.92
C LYS A 129 15.22 8.87 13.88
N THR A 130 16.32 8.48 13.28
CA THR A 130 16.40 7.25 12.48
C THR A 130 17.09 6.17 13.32
N VAL A 131 16.39 5.07 13.53
CA VAL A 131 16.91 3.87 14.19
C VAL A 131 17.30 2.87 13.12
N ASN A 132 18.57 2.47 13.10
CA ASN A 132 19.05 1.44 12.18
C ASN A 132 18.98 0.08 12.87
N LEU A 133 18.20 -0.84 12.30
CA LEU A 133 17.92 -2.15 12.91
C LEU A 133 19.13 -3.09 12.92
N ILE A 134 20.11 -2.88 12.04
CA ILE A 134 21.35 -3.69 11.99
C ILE A 134 22.32 -3.29 13.11
N ARG A 135 22.29 -2.02 13.54
CA ARG A 135 23.18 -1.46 14.57
C ARG A 135 22.57 -1.44 15.97
N ALA A 136 21.36 -1.93 16.11
CA ALA A 136 20.63 -1.96 17.39
C ALA A 136 20.84 -3.27 18.19
N THR A 137 21.74 -4.15 17.71
CA THR A 137 22.17 -5.39 18.37
C THR A 137 23.59 -5.17 19.00
#